data_50d88221f250aa63a79fe1b4095259de
#
_entry.id   50d88221f250aa63a79fe1b4095259de
#
_cell.length_a   1.000
_cell.length_b   1.000
_cell.length_c   1.000
_cell.angle_alpha   90.00
_cell.angle_beta   90.00
_cell.angle_gamma   90.00
#
_symmetry.space_group_name_H-M   'P 1'
#
loop_
_entity.id
_entity.type
_entity.pdbx_description
1 polymer ?
#
loop_
_entity_poly.entity_id
_entity_poly.type
_entity_poly.pdbx_seq_one_letter_code
_entity_poly.pdbx_strand_id
1 'polypeptide(L)'
;QQRVPDDLRQKVASLMVVGVANYDQARFALDQGVGGLIIPSWANPALLTEVGRDINALRAEYHRPFSVAIDFEGGRVQRHTQVLGEFMPPRALAGQPPEVIRGTGYDIGRSLRAHGINVDYAPLLDLDVNGLDIVGDRAFHGNPDEVVRVAGLFSQGLIDAGVTPTFKHFPGHGRASGDTHHHLAVTPPLDQMRELDLRPYGPLLEQFPRASVMMGHMIV
;
A
#
# COMPACT_ATOMS: atom_id res chain seq x y z
N GLN A 1 -1.87 -7.70 24.14
CA GLN A 1 -0.70 -6.80 23.99
C GLN A 1 0.45 -7.61 23.41
N GLN A 2 1.00 -7.16 22.30
CA GLN A 2 2.18 -7.79 21.70
C GLN A 2 3.40 -7.49 22.58
N ARG A 3 4.05 -8.54 23.08
CA ARG A 3 5.25 -8.38 23.90
C ARG A 3 6.41 -7.94 23.00
N VAL A 4 7.04 -6.82 23.33
CA VAL A 4 8.25 -6.36 22.62
C VAL A 4 9.38 -7.33 22.92
N PRO A 5 10.10 -7.85 21.90
CA PRO A 5 11.23 -8.74 22.13
C PRO A 5 12.33 -8.08 22.96
N ASP A 6 12.98 -8.85 23.82
CA ASP A 6 14.06 -8.33 24.68
C ASP A 6 15.40 -8.21 23.92
N ASP A 7 15.64 -9.12 22.96
CA ASP A 7 16.85 -9.12 22.13
C ASP A 7 16.78 -8.06 21.00
N LEU A 8 17.86 -7.29 20.85
CA LEU A 8 17.99 -6.23 19.85
C LEU A 8 17.80 -6.76 18.41
N ARG A 9 18.33 -7.93 18.08
CA ARG A 9 18.19 -8.55 16.76
C ARG A 9 16.72 -8.83 16.44
N GLN A 10 15.98 -9.36 17.41
CA GLN A 10 14.55 -9.61 17.25
C GLN A 10 13.74 -8.31 17.16
N LYS A 11 14.12 -7.27 17.90
CA LYS A 11 13.50 -5.94 17.78
C LYS A 11 13.68 -5.38 16.39
N VAL A 12 14.89 -5.41 15.84
CA VAL A 12 15.18 -4.95 14.48
C VAL A 12 14.41 -5.78 13.45
N ALA A 13 14.44 -7.10 13.54
CA ALA A 13 13.71 -7.98 12.64
C ALA A 13 12.21 -7.67 12.65
N SER A 14 11.61 -7.42 13.82
CA SER A 14 10.18 -7.12 13.96
C SER A 14 9.74 -5.83 13.26
N LEU A 15 10.67 -4.93 12.92
CA LEU A 15 10.42 -3.71 12.16
C LEU A 15 10.56 -3.90 10.64
N MET A 16 11.08 -5.05 10.20
CA MET A 16 11.35 -5.30 8.78
C MET A 16 10.14 -5.89 8.07
N VAL A 17 9.94 -5.45 6.83
CA VAL A 17 9.04 -6.07 5.85
C VAL A 17 9.90 -6.54 4.69
N VAL A 18 9.83 -7.83 4.34
CA VAL A 18 10.70 -8.43 3.33
C VAL A 18 9.92 -9.02 2.17
N GLY A 19 10.45 -8.86 0.95
CA GLY A 19 9.90 -9.47 -0.24
C GLY A 19 10.20 -10.98 -0.29
N VAL A 20 9.20 -11.78 -0.65
CA VAL A 20 9.32 -13.24 -0.69
C VAL A 20 8.82 -13.80 -2.02
N ALA A 21 9.55 -14.78 -2.55
CA ALA A 21 9.22 -15.42 -3.83
C ALA A 21 8.21 -16.56 -3.68
N ASN A 22 8.24 -17.26 -2.55
CA ASN A 22 7.49 -18.51 -2.36
C ASN A 22 7.28 -18.80 -0.86
N TYR A 23 6.55 -19.87 -0.58
CA TYR A 23 6.23 -20.32 0.77
C TYR A 23 7.47 -20.54 1.66
N ASP A 24 8.50 -21.21 1.12
CA ASP A 24 9.69 -21.57 1.91
C ASP A 24 10.48 -20.32 2.31
N GLN A 25 10.60 -19.32 1.41
CA GLN A 25 11.20 -18.03 1.73
C GLN A 25 10.36 -17.24 2.76
N ALA A 26 9.04 -17.26 2.61
CA ALA A 26 8.15 -16.60 3.56
C ALA A 26 8.27 -17.20 4.95
N ARG A 27 8.28 -18.55 5.05
CA ARG A 27 8.49 -19.27 6.29
C ARG A 27 9.85 -18.96 6.92
N PHE A 28 10.92 -19.01 6.12
CA PHE A 28 12.26 -18.65 6.58
C PHE A 28 12.31 -17.23 7.15
N ALA A 29 11.74 -16.25 6.47
CA ALA A 29 11.68 -14.87 6.94
C ALA A 29 10.93 -14.75 8.28
N LEU A 30 9.78 -15.41 8.41
CA LEU A 30 9.00 -15.43 9.64
C LEU A 30 9.74 -16.10 10.80
N ASP A 31 10.52 -17.17 10.53
CA ASP A 31 11.39 -17.83 11.52
C ASP A 31 12.50 -16.88 12.02
N GLN A 32 12.97 -15.95 11.18
CA GLN A 32 13.91 -14.90 11.60
C GLN A 32 13.26 -13.76 12.41
N GLY A 33 11.94 -13.79 12.60
CA GLY A 33 11.22 -12.82 13.41
C GLY A 33 10.83 -11.53 12.68
N VAL A 34 10.85 -11.49 11.35
CA VAL A 34 10.42 -10.28 10.60
C VAL A 34 8.98 -9.89 10.94
N GLY A 35 8.71 -8.57 10.97
CA GLY A 35 7.39 -8.03 11.29
C GLY A 35 6.39 -8.18 10.16
N GLY A 36 6.84 -8.33 8.92
CA GLY A 36 5.97 -8.46 7.77
C GLY A 36 6.61 -9.00 6.52
N LEU A 37 5.75 -9.35 5.58
CA LEU A 37 6.09 -9.81 4.23
C LEU A 37 5.47 -8.84 3.22
N ILE A 38 6.12 -8.70 2.06
CA ILE A 38 5.51 -8.11 0.87
C ILE A 38 5.47 -9.14 -0.25
N ILE A 39 4.36 -9.18 -0.98
CA ILE A 39 4.16 -10.04 -2.15
C ILE A 39 4.50 -9.24 -3.42
N PRO A 40 5.69 -9.40 -3.98
CA PRO A 40 6.09 -8.68 -5.18
C PRO A 40 5.50 -9.31 -6.46
N SER A 41 5.62 -8.61 -7.57
CA SER A 41 5.12 -9.10 -8.87
C SER A 41 5.77 -10.40 -9.34
N TRP A 42 7.02 -10.64 -8.90
CA TRP A 42 7.79 -11.83 -9.24
C TRP A 42 7.59 -13.01 -8.29
N ALA A 43 6.73 -12.88 -7.25
CA ALA A 43 6.39 -13.99 -6.37
C ALA A 43 5.63 -15.09 -7.15
N ASN A 44 5.83 -16.33 -6.74
CA ASN A 44 5.06 -17.44 -7.27
C ASN A 44 3.58 -17.30 -6.81
N PRO A 45 2.61 -17.27 -7.73
CA PRO A 45 1.19 -17.19 -7.39
C PRO A 45 0.69 -18.29 -6.47
N ALA A 46 1.37 -19.45 -6.42
CA ALA A 46 1.07 -20.54 -5.50
C ALA A 46 1.11 -20.09 -4.02
N LEU A 47 1.92 -19.06 -3.71
CA LEU A 47 1.94 -18.44 -2.38
C LEU A 47 0.57 -17.88 -1.95
N LEU A 48 -0.33 -17.61 -2.89
CA LEU A 48 -1.68 -17.13 -2.65
C LEU A 48 -2.75 -18.23 -2.82
N THR A 49 -2.45 -19.33 -3.48
CA THR A 49 -3.45 -20.31 -3.94
C THR A 49 -3.22 -21.76 -3.54
N GLU A 50 -1.99 -22.15 -3.17
CA GLU A 50 -1.68 -23.53 -2.80
C GLU A 50 -2.12 -23.82 -1.36
N VAL A 51 -3.26 -24.50 -1.21
CA VAL A 51 -3.81 -24.85 0.10
C VAL A 51 -2.79 -25.62 0.95
N GLY A 52 -2.55 -25.13 2.16
CA GLY A 52 -1.58 -25.71 3.09
C GLY A 52 -0.14 -25.22 2.87
N ARG A 53 0.14 -24.48 1.79
CA ARG A 53 1.45 -23.85 1.50
C ARG A 53 1.28 -22.42 0.97
N ASP A 54 0.29 -21.72 1.46
CA ASP A 54 -0.03 -20.34 1.11
C ASP A 54 0.11 -19.42 2.34
N ILE A 55 -0.19 -18.15 2.16
CA ILE A 55 -0.16 -17.15 3.26
C ILE A 55 -1.13 -17.55 4.38
N ASN A 56 -2.29 -18.10 4.07
CA ASN A 56 -3.26 -18.52 5.08
C ASN A 56 -2.69 -19.68 5.93
N ALA A 57 -1.96 -20.62 5.33
CA ALA A 57 -1.26 -21.66 6.07
C ALA A 57 -0.23 -21.09 7.03
N LEU A 58 0.56 -20.08 6.60
CA LEU A 58 1.51 -19.39 7.48
C LEU A 58 0.81 -18.68 8.64
N ARG A 59 -0.35 -18.05 8.40
CA ARG A 59 -1.12 -17.43 9.48
C ARG A 59 -1.65 -18.43 10.50
N ALA A 60 -1.95 -19.63 10.08
CA ALA A 60 -2.36 -20.71 10.98
C ALA A 60 -1.19 -21.31 11.78
N GLU A 61 0.02 -21.36 11.18
CA GLU A 61 1.22 -21.90 11.80
C GLU A 61 1.84 -20.95 12.84
N TYR A 62 1.93 -19.65 12.49
CA TYR A 62 2.59 -18.65 13.34
C TYR A 62 1.61 -17.99 14.30
N HIS A 63 1.80 -18.19 15.61
CA HIS A 63 0.93 -17.63 16.66
C HIS A 63 1.25 -16.17 17.04
N ARG A 64 2.08 -15.50 16.26
CA ARG A 64 2.34 -14.08 16.38
C ARG A 64 1.74 -13.31 15.21
N PRO A 65 1.29 -12.07 15.40
CA PRO A 65 0.83 -11.25 14.29
C PRO A 65 2.01 -10.85 13.38
N PHE A 66 1.74 -10.81 12.08
CA PHE A 66 2.63 -10.26 11.07
C PHE A 66 1.82 -9.62 9.95
N SER A 67 2.38 -8.60 9.33
CA SER A 67 1.78 -7.97 8.17
C SER A 67 2.10 -8.76 6.89
N VAL A 68 1.17 -8.76 5.95
CA VAL A 68 1.40 -9.20 4.58
C VAL A 68 0.86 -8.10 3.68
N ALA A 69 1.78 -7.46 2.94
CA ALA A 69 1.49 -6.31 2.11
C ALA A 69 1.58 -6.65 0.62
N ILE A 70 0.92 -5.85 -0.18
CA ILE A 70 0.98 -5.91 -1.64
C ILE A 70 0.78 -4.50 -2.23
N ASP A 71 1.33 -4.25 -3.43
CA ASP A 71 0.96 -3.10 -4.24
C ASP A 71 -0.28 -3.44 -5.06
N PHE A 72 -1.42 -2.93 -4.66
CA PHE A 72 -2.69 -3.18 -5.33
C PHE A 72 -3.54 -1.91 -5.41
N GLU A 73 -3.11 -1.00 -6.30
CA GLU A 73 -3.74 0.31 -6.49
C GLU A 73 -4.96 0.25 -7.42
N GLY A 74 -5.01 -0.76 -8.28
CA GLY A 74 -5.82 -0.82 -9.50
C GLY A 74 -5.04 -0.33 -10.74
N GLY A 75 -5.62 -0.51 -11.91
CA GLY A 75 -4.99 -0.12 -13.17
C GLY A 75 -3.64 -0.79 -13.41
N ARG A 76 -2.61 0.01 -13.73
CA ARG A 76 -1.28 -0.53 -14.06
C ARG A 76 -0.47 -1.02 -12.85
N VAL A 77 -0.89 -0.74 -11.62
CA VAL A 77 -0.25 -1.22 -10.38
C VAL A 77 -1.23 -2.08 -9.60
N GLN A 78 -1.31 -3.32 -9.98
CA GLN A 78 -2.08 -4.38 -9.32
C GLN A 78 -1.40 -5.72 -9.57
N ARG A 79 -0.79 -6.30 -8.52
CA ARG A 79 0.00 -7.53 -8.62
C ARG A 79 -0.93 -8.74 -8.58
N HIS A 80 -0.58 -9.81 -9.36
CA HIS A 80 -1.28 -11.09 -9.34
C HIS A 80 -2.78 -10.99 -9.64
N THR A 81 -3.16 -10.20 -10.66
CA THR A 81 -4.57 -9.97 -11.04
C THR A 81 -5.30 -11.25 -11.40
N GLN A 82 -4.61 -12.27 -11.95
CA GLN A 82 -5.17 -13.58 -12.25
C GLN A 82 -5.70 -14.32 -11.00
N VAL A 83 -5.26 -13.92 -9.80
CA VAL A 83 -5.72 -14.47 -8.52
C VAL A 83 -6.64 -13.50 -7.79
N LEU A 84 -6.23 -12.23 -7.76
CA LEU A 84 -6.85 -11.21 -6.91
C LEU A 84 -7.94 -10.40 -7.61
N GLY A 85 -8.07 -10.53 -8.93
CA GLY A 85 -9.00 -9.74 -9.73
C GLY A 85 -8.36 -8.50 -10.36
N GLU A 86 -9.08 -7.87 -11.27
CA GLU A 86 -8.63 -6.69 -11.99
C GLU A 86 -9.60 -5.52 -11.75
N PHE A 87 -9.04 -4.35 -11.47
CA PHE A 87 -9.79 -3.15 -11.11
C PHE A 87 -9.33 -1.95 -11.92
N MET A 88 -10.23 -0.99 -12.11
CA MET A 88 -9.96 0.20 -12.92
C MET A 88 -8.83 1.07 -12.32
N PRO A 89 -8.15 1.88 -13.16
CA PRO A 89 -7.13 2.81 -12.69
C PRO A 89 -7.71 3.83 -11.68
N PRO A 90 -6.91 4.28 -10.70
CA PRO A 90 -7.35 5.27 -9.71
C PRO A 90 -7.93 6.54 -10.31
N ARG A 91 -7.36 7.06 -11.41
CA ARG A 91 -7.88 8.23 -12.12
C ARG A 91 -9.32 8.01 -12.63
N ALA A 92 -9.61 6.84 -13.22
CA ALA A 92 -10.94 6.49 -13.69
C ALA A 92 -11.91 6.29 -12.51
N LEU A 93 -11.43 5.67 -11.42
CA LEU A 93 -12.20 5.47 -10.20
C LEU A 93 -12.62 6.81 -9.58
N ALA A 94 -11.76 7.82 -9.59
CA ALA A 94 -12.05 9.14 -9.04
C ALA A 94 -13.28 9.82 -9.68
N GLY A 95 -13.59 9.48 -10.93
CA GLY A 95 -14.76 9.98 -11.64
C GLY A 95 -16.07 9.22 -11.37
N GLN A 96 -16.02 8.15 -10.56
CA GLN A 96 -17.18 7.33 -10.26
C GLN A 96 -17.99 7.88 -9.06
N PRO A 97 -19.27 7.45 -8.92
CA PRO A 97 -20.06 7.78 -7.74
C PRO A 97 -19.39 7.32 -6.41
N PRO A 98 -19.64 8.01 -5.28
CA PRO A 98 -19.03 7.70 -4.00
C PRO A 98 -19.16 6.24 -3.55
N GLU A 99 -20.34 5.64 -3.78
CA GLU A 99 -20.61 4.25 -3.46
C GLU A 99 -19.77 3.26 -4.29
N VAL A 100 -19.48 3.61 -5.55
CA VAL A 100 -18.61 2.81 -6.43
C VAL A 100 -17.16 2.90 -5.96
N ILE A 101 -16.69 4.09 -5.57
CA ILE A 101 -15.33 4.29 -5.06
C ILE A 101 -15.11 3.47 -3.79
N ARG A 102 -16.01 3.59 -2.81
CA ARG A 102 -15.96 2.81 -1.56
C ARG A 102 -16.12 1.32 -1.82
N GLY A 103 -17.07 0.93 -2.66
CA GLY A 103 -17.32 -0.46 -3.06
C GLY A 103 -16.09 -1.09 -3.71
N THR A 104 -15.38 -0.38 -4.58
CA THR A 104 -14.13 -0.86 -5.19
C THR A 104 -13.05 -1.11 -4.14
N GLY A 105 -12.84 -0.18 -3.20
CA GLY A 105 -11.92 -0.39 -2.07
C GLY A 105 -12.30 -1.60 -1.22
N TYR A 106 -13.59 -1.81 -0.98
CA TYR A 106 -14.09 -2.98 -0.25
C TYR A 106 -13.87 -4.29 -1.01
N ASP A 107 -14.12 -4.33 -2.30
CA ASP A 107 -13.95 -5.54 -3.13
C ASP A 107 -12.48 -5.92 -3.26
N ILE A 108 -11.59 -4.94 -3.45
CA ILE A 108 -10.14 -5.13 -3.37
C ILE A 108 -9.78 -5.71 -2.00
N GLY A 109 -10.19 -5.08 -0.93
CA GLY A 109 -9.90 -5.51 0.43
C GLY A 109 -10.38 -6.92 0.73
N ARG A 110 -11.59 -7.30 0.28
CA ARG A 110 -12.11 -8.66 0.40
C ARG A 110 -11.24 -9.68 -0.32
N SER A 111 -10.84 -9.37 -1.55
CA SER A 111 -9.95 -10.24 -2.32
C SER A 111 -8.61 -10.43 -1.62
N LEU A 112 -7.98 -9.35 -1.17
CA LEU A 112 -6.73 -9.40 -0.42
C LEU A 112 -6.85 -10.23 0.87
N ARG A 113 -7.88 -9.99 1.66
CA ARG A 113 -8.12 -10.70 2.93
C ARG A 113 -8.36 -12.19 2.73
N ALA A 114 -9.07 -12.58 1.69
CA ALA A 114 -9.30 -13.99 1.37
C ALA A 114 -7.98 -14.76 1.16
N HIS A 115 -6.94 -14.08 0.70
CA HIS A 115 -5.61 -14.64 0.46
C HIS A 115 -4.59 -14.31 1.58
N GLY A 116 -5.06 -13.88 2.75
CA GLY A 116 -4.21 -13.63 3.91
C GLY A 116 -3.46 -12.29 3.91
N ILE A 117 -3.66 -11.44 2.91
CA ILE A 117 -3.07 -10.10 2.80
C ILE A 117 -3.88 -9.14 3.65
N ASN A 118 -3.22 -8.35 4.50
CA ASN A 118 -3.87 -7.43 5.43
C ASN A 118 -3.37 -5.98 5.35
N VAL A 119 -2.44 -5.70 4.45
CA VAL A 119 -1.95 -4.34 4.16
C VAL A 119 -1.96 -4.14 2.65
N ASP A 120 -2.55 -3.04 2.18
CA ASP A 120 -2.43 -2.60 0.80
C ASP A 120 -1.54 -1.36 0.75
N TYR A 121 -0.52 -1.37 -0.10
CA TYR A 121 0.29 -0.19 -0.39
C TYR A 121 -0.43 0.73 -1.37
N ALA A 122 -1.62 1.15 -0.99
CA ALA A 122 -2.53 2.06 -1.66
C ALA A 122 -3.41 2.77 -0.61
N PRO A 123 -3.96 3.94 -0.94
CA PRO A 123 -3.89 4.67 -2.19
C PRO A 123 -2.73 5.66 -2.28
N LEU A 124 -2.43 6.14 -3.51
CA LEU A 124 -1.59 7.31 -3.70
C LEU A 124 -2.32 8.58 -3.25
N LEU A 125 -1.58 9.43 -2.54
CA LEU A 125 -1.97 10.82 -2.28
C LEU A 125 -1.20 11.82 -3.18
N ASP A 126 -0.30 11.30 -4.02
CA ASP A 126 0.45 12.09 -4.99
C ASP A 126 -0.52 12.82 -5.93
N LEU A 127 -0.23 14.10 -6.18
CA LEU A 127 -1.05 14.95 -7.06
C LEU A 127 -0.51 14.87 -8.49
N ASP A 128 -1.40 14.66 -9.46
CA ASP A 128 -1.05 14.75 -10.88
C ASP A 128 -1.28 16.18 -11.38
N VAL A 129 -0.32 17.04 -11.12
CA VAL A 129 -0.34 18.45 -11.57
C VAL A 129 0.53 18.73 -12.79
N ASN A 130 1.54 17.87 -13.04
CA ASN A 130 2.52 18.05 -14.11
C ASN A 130 2.46 16.98 -15.19
N GLY A 131 1.52 16.02 -15.10
CA GLY A 131 1.41 14.92 -16.07
C GLY A 131 2.63 13.99 -16.09
N LEU A 132 3.28 13.76 -14.93
CA LEU A 132 4.43 12.87 -14.84
C LEU A 132 4.00 11.42 -15.06
N ASP A 133 4.61 10.73 -16.01
CA ASP A 133 4.29 9.33 -16.35
C ASP A 133 4.36 8.38 -15.16
N ILE A 134 5.25 8.64 -14.20
CA ILE A 134 5.42 7.80 -13.02
C ILE A 134 4.19 7.83 -12.09
N VAL A 135 3.52 8.95 -12.01
CA VAL A 135 2.28 9.13 -11.22
C VAL A 135 1.07 8.90 -12.13
N GLY A 136 0.86 9.75 -13.13
CA GLY A 136 -0.14 9.60 -14.18
C GLY A 136 -1.52 9.18 -13.67
N ASP A 137 -2.07 8.12 -14.26
CA ASP A 137 -3.38 7.55 -13.92
C ASP A 137 -3.42 6.80 -12.58
N ARG A 138 -2.28 6.63 -11.90
CA ARG A 138 -2.19 6.14 -10.52
C ARG A 138 -2.69 7.18 -9.51
N ALA A 139 -2.59 8.48 -9.81
CA ALA A 139 -3.14 9.54 -8.98
C ALA A 139 -4.64 9.69 -9.22
N PHE A 140 -5.38 9.90 -8.15
CA PHE A 140 -6.82 10.19 -8.24
C PHE A 140 -7.07 11.51 -8.97
N HIS A 141 -6.36 12.57 -8.59
CA HIS A 141 -6.58 13.92 -9.11
C HIS A 141 -5.36 14.83 -8.89
N GLY A 142 -5.36 16.00 -9.58
CA GLY A 142 -4.39 17.06 -9.34
C GLY A 142 -4.78 18.03 -8.20
N ASN A 143 -6.04 18.00 -7.76
CA ASN A 143 -6.54 18.83 -6.67
C ASN A 143 -6.49 18.08 -5.34
N PRO A 144 -5.84 18.62 -4.28
CA PRO A 144 -5.71 17.92 -3.00
C PRO A 144 -7.04 17.63 -2.30
N ASP A 145 -8.05 18.48 -2.44
CA ASP A 145 -9.36 18.25 -1.80
C ASP A 145 -10.11 17.06 -2.46
N GLU A 146 -9.98 16.92 -3.78
CA GLU A 146 -10.50 15.75 -4.49
C GLU A 146 -9.74 14.47 -4.12
N VAL A 147 -8.42 14.54 -3.93
CA VAL A 147 -7.64 13.41 -3.46
C VAL A 147 -8.10 12.98 -2.06
N VAL A 148 -8.32 13.92 -1.15
CA VAL A 148 -8.87 13.61 0.19
C VAL A 148 -10.22 12.91 0.10
N ARG A 149 -11.12 13.41 -0.73
CA ARG A 149 -12.45 12.83 -0.91
C ARG A 149 -12.38 11.38 -1.42
N VAL A 150 -11.66 11.18 -2.51
CA VAL A 150 -11.60 9.86 -3.18
C VAL A 150 -10.78 8.86 -2.35
N ALA A 151 -9.61 9.26 -1.87
CA ALA A 151 -8.76 8.41 -1.03
C ALA A 151 -9.47 8.03 0.29
N GLY A 152 -10.27 8.94 0.86
CA GLY A 152 -11.07 8.67 2.04
C GLY A 152 -12.11 7.58 1.80
N LEU A 153 -12.86 7.65 0.70
CA LEU A 153 -13.85 6.64 0.33
C LEU A 153 -13.20 5.28 0.03
N PHE A 154 -12.15 5.27 -0.77
CA PHE A 154 -11.41 4.06 -1.12
C PHE A 154 -10.81 3.38 0.12
N SER A 155 -10.14 4.15 0.99
CA SER A 155 -9.54 3.64 2.22
C SER A 155 -10.57 3.13 3.20
N GLN A 156 -11.75 3.76 3.30
CA GLN A 156 -12.84 3.24 4.12
C GLN A 156 -13.30 1.87 3.62
N GLY A 157 -13.38 1.68 2.31
CA GLY A 157 -13.69 0.36 1.73
C GLY A 157 -12.67 -0.71 2.11
N LEU A 158 -11.36 -0.42 2.00
CA LEU A 158 -10.28 -1.33 2.43
C LEU A 158 -10.42 -1.70 3.92
N ILE A 159 -10.64 -0.70 4.78
CA ILE A 159 -10.77 -0.91 6.23
C ILE A 159 -12.01 -1.73 6.57
N ASP A 160 -13.14 -1.47 5.92
CA ASP A 160 -14.38 -2.25 6.09
C ASP A 160 -14.17 -3.74 5.75
N ALA A 161 -13.25 -4.04 4.83
CA ALA A 161 -12.85 -5.41 4.50
C ALA A 161 -11.72 -5.97 5.38
N GLY A 162 -11.19 -5.18 6.33
CA GLY A 162 -10.12 -5.60 7.25
C GLY A 162 -8.70 -5.48 6.68
N VAL A 163 -8.48 -4.57 5.73
CA VAL A 163 -7.17 -4.27 5.13
C VAL A 163 -6.74 -2.87 5.52
N THR A 164 -5.49 -2.73 5.96
CA THR A 164 -4.89 -1.44 6.30
C THR A 164 -4.42 -0.71 5.04
N PRO A 165 -4.89 0.51 4.77
CA PRO A 165 -4.38 1.33 3.68
C PRO A 165 -3.02 1.93 4.01
N THR A 166 -2.24 2.25 2.97
CA THR A 166 -0.95 2.93 3.08
C THR A 166 -0.93 4.15 2.17
N PHE A 167 -0.86 5.32 2.76
CA PHE A 167 -0.78 6.58 2.02
C PHE A 167 0.64 6.82 1.51
N LYS A 168 0.79 7.08 0.22
CA LYS A 168 2.08 7.19 -0.44
C LYS A 168 2.09 8.25 -1.55
N HIS A 169 3.23 8.78 -1.94
CA HIS A 169 4.59 8.59 -1.40
C HIS A 169 4.96 9.88 -0.67
N PHE A 170 4.92 9.84 0.66
CA PHE A 170 5.19 11.03 1.49
C PHE A 170 6.59 11.59 1.22
N PRO A 171 6.81 12.91 1.09
CA PRO A 171 5.86 14.00 1.29
C PRO A 171 5.04 14.37 0.05
N GLY A 172 5.18 13.66 -1.06
CA GLY A 172 4.44 13.83 -2.31
C GLY A 172 5.36 13.76 -3.54
N HIS A 173 5.11 12.80 -4.42
CA HIS A 173 5.92 12.55 -5.62
C HIS A 173 5.38 13.31 -6.84
N GLY A 174 4.15 13.80 -6.81
CA GLY A 174 3.45 14.31 -7.99
C GLY A 174 4.08 15.53 -8.65
N ARG A 175 4.87 16.33 -7.91
CA ARG A 175 5.61 17.49 -8.42
C ARG A 175 7.12 17.31 -8.36
N ALA A 176 7.63 16.13 -7.97
CA ALA A 176 9.06 15.87 -7.95
C ALA A 176 9.63 15.81 -9.37
N SER A 177 10.87 16.23 -9.54
CA SER A 177 11.60 16.11 -10.79
C SER A 177 12.21 14.71 -10.92
N GLY A 178 11.85 13.98 -11.98
CA GLY A 178 12.46 12.70 -12.32
C GLY A 178 11.78 11.48 -11.72
N ASP A 179 12.26 10.31 -12.14
CA ASP A 179 11.82 9.00 -11.69
C ASP A 179 12.81 8.44 -10.68
N THR A 180 12.34 8.18 -9.45
CA THR A 180 13.16 7.63 -8.35
C THR A 180 13.72 6.24 -8.63
N HIS A 181 13.23 5.52 -9.66
CA HIS A 181 13.80 4.26 -10.09
C HIS A 181 15.10 4.41 -10.89
N HIS A 182 15.34 5.60 -11.47
CA HIS A 182 16.48 5.86 -12.33
C HIS A 182 17.38 6.99 -11.83
N HIS A 183 16.83 7.99 -11.09
CA HIS A 183 17.56 9.16 -10.60
C HIS A 183 17.00 9.61 -9.26
N LEU A 184 17.78 10.39 -8.49
CA LEU A 184 17.27 11.09 -7.31
C LEU A 184 16.21 12.10 -7.75
N ALA A 185 14.97 11.91 -7.32
CA ALA A 185 13.92 12.89 -7.52
C ALA A 185 14.04 14.01 -6.48
N VAL A 186 13.89 15.24 -6.94
CA VAL A 186 13.90 16.43 -6.07
C VAL A 186 12.49 17.00 -6.02
N THR A 187 11.97 17.23 -4.83
CA THR A 187 10.66 17.85 -4.63
C THR A 187 10.75 19.37 -4.80
N PRO A 188 9.62 20.08 -4.96
CA PRO A 188 9.58 21.51 -4.68
C PRO A 188 10.04 21.81 -3.24
N PRO A 189 10.42 23.07 -2.93
CA PRO A 189 10.73 23.49 -1.57
C PRO A 189 9.60 23.19 -0.58
N LEU A 190 9.94 22.92 0.68
CA LEU A 190 9.01 22.44 1.70
C LEU A 190 7.80 23.37 1.93
N ASP A 191 7.99 24.69 1.82
CA ASP A 191 6.89 25.67 1.93
C ASP A 191 5.84 25.45 0.83
N GLN A 192 6.26 25.24 -0.41
CA GLN A 192 5.38 24.90 -1.52
C GLN A 192 4.74 23.51 -1.39
N MET A 193 5.48 22.55 -0.83
CA MET A 193 4.93 21.22 -0.53
C MET A 193 3.79 21.30 0.48
N ARG A 194 3.92 22.15 1.51
CA ARG A 194 2.88 22.39 2.52
C ARG A 194 1.59 22.94 1.95
N GLU A 195 1.68 23.73 0.90
CA GLU A 195 0.53 24.37 0.25
C GLU A 195 -0.31 23.37 -0.58
N LEU A 196 0.31 22.31 -1.12
CA LEU A 196 -0.35 21.36 -2.02
C LEU A 196 -0.14 19.91 -1.62
N ASP A 197 1.09 19.38 -1.77
CA ASP A 197 1.36 17.93 -1.72
C ASP A 197 1.13 17.33 -0.34
N LEU A 198 1.40 18.07 0.72
CA LEU A 198 1.17 17.62 2.10
C LEU A 198 -0.28 17.78 2.57
N ARG A 199 -1.08 18.59 1.89
CA ARG A 199 -2.47 18.87 2.30
C ARG A 199 -3.33 17.62 2.47
N PRO A 200 -3.27 16.57 1.61
CA PRO A 200 -4.09 15.39 1.78
C PRO A 200 -3.79 14.58 3.05
N TYR A 201 -2.55 14.63 3.56
CA TYR A 201 -2.12 13.75 4.66
C TYR A 201 -2.79 14.08 5.99
N GLY A 202 -2.92 15.36 6.35
CA GLY A 202 -3.53 15.78 7.63
C GLY A 202 -4.92 15.20 7.82
N PRO A 203 -5.90 15.56 6.98
CA PRO A 203 -7.28 15.09 7.11
C PRO A 203 -7.42 13.56 7.04
N LEU A 204 -6.64 12.90 6.18
CA LEU A 204 -6.73 11.45 6.01
C LEU A 204 -6.11 10.68 7.19
N LEU A 205 -5.01 11.17 7.77
CA LEU A 205 -4.44 10.56 8.98
C LEU A 205 -5.29 10.81 10.22
N GLU A 206 -6.01 11.92 10.29
CA GLU A 206 -7.00 12.18 11.33
C GLU A 206 -8.20 11.21 11.20
N GLN A 207 -8.70 11.01 9.99
CA GLN A 207 -9.79 10.07 9.71
C GLN A 207 -9.37 8.61 9.91
N PHE A 208 -8.14 8.27 9.53
CA PHE A 208 -7.60 6.90 9.55
C PHE A 208 -6.30 6.81 10.38
N PRO A 209 -6.37 6.92 11.70
CA PRO A 209 -5.18 7.01 12.56
C PRO A 209 -4.35 5.70 12.61
N ARG A 210 -4.88 4.61 12.04
CA ARG A 210 -4.17 3.32 11.92
C ARG A 210 -3.66 3.04 10.51
N ALA A 211 -3.84 3.97 9.57
CA ALA A 211 -3.24 3.85 8.24
C ALA A 211 -1.72 3.94 8.32
N SER A 212 -1.05 3.27 7.41
CA SER A 212 0.39 3.40 7.25
C SER A 212 0.72 4.58 6.32
N VAL A 213 1.93 5.08 6.42
CA VAL A 213 2.48 6.08 5.49
C VAL A 213 3.79 5.54 4.92
N MET A 214 3.91 5.57 3.60
CA MET A 214 5.13 5.18 2.90
C MET A 214 5.92 6.42 2.50
N MET A 215 7.18 6.49 2.96
CA MET A 215 8.10 7.54 2.57
C MET A 215 8.59 7.31 1.14
N GLY A 216 8.60 8.36 0.34
CA GLY A 216 9.22 8.33 -0.99
C GLY A 216 10.75 8.51 -0.90
N HIS A 217 11.46 8.02 -1.93
CA HIS A 217 12.90 8.20 -2.07
C HIS A 217 13.20 9.51 -2.80
N MET A 218 13.03 10.64 -2.10
CA MET A 218 13.14 11.97 -2.68
C MET A 218 14.01 12.88 -1.81
N ILE A 219 14.63 13.88 -2.44
CA ILE A 219 15.28 14.99 -1.76
C ILE A 219 14.26 16.12 -1.63
N VAL A 220 14.07 16.61 -0.41
CA VAL A 220 13.18 17.73 -0.08
C VAL A 220 13.99 18.99 0.15
#